data_008c0b9f2a49dcf82b1591dad351b9d3
#
_entry.id   008c0b9f2a49dcf82b1591dad351b9d3
#
_cell.length_a   1.000
_cell.length_b   1.000
_cell.length_c   1.000
_cell.angle_alpha   90.00
_cell.angle_beta   90.00
_cell.angle_gamma   90.00
#
_symmetry.space_group_name_H-M   'P 1'
#
loop_
_entity.id
_entity.type
_entity.pdbx_description
1 polymer ?
#
loop_
_entity_poly.entity_id
_entity_poly.type
_entity_poly.pdbx_seq_one_letter_code
_entity_poly.pdbx_strand_id
1 'polypeptide(L)'
;MEIIRVQNDSDCQICDEFLEKLIKFEAGCDSLILENVKVKDIHKNSLKHDNVYIAYVTDKSPIGYIFAYLKNPKGKINSKNVIVLEALFVEEHYRRKGVGKMLMKSLENWAKECFEKDFVVEITSINKNENAFGFYKHLGYNEVKTILRK
;
A
#
# COMPACT_ATOMS: atom_id res chain seq x y z
N MET A 1 -0.84 -12.32 -15.60
CA MET A 1 -0.56 -11.33 -14.52
C MET A 1 0.66 -11.77 -13.75
N GLU A 2 1.60 -10.87 -13.58
CA GLU A 2 2.87 -11.13 -12.90
C GLU A 2 3.14 -10.03 -11.87
N ILE A 3 3.68 -10.41 -10.70
CA ILE A 3 4.14 -9.45 -9.68
C ILE A 3 5.62 -9.15 -9.93
N ILE A 4 5.94 -7.86 -10.04
CA ILE A 4 7.30 -7.34 -10.19
C ILE A 4 7.69 -6.64 -8.90
N ARG A 5 8.74 -7.12 -8.23
CA ARG A 5 9.35 -6.43 -7.10
C ARG A 5 10.20 -5.27 -7.61
N VAL A 6 9.94 -4.07 -7.10
CA VAL A 6 10.63 -2.85 -7.52
C VAL A 6 12.09 -2.86 -7.05
N GLN A 7 13.02 -2.65 -7.98
CA GLN A 7 14.46 -2.67 -7.70
C GLN A 7 15.27 -1.61 -8.47
N ASN A 8 14.65 -0.93 -9.43
CA ASN A 8 15.31 0.05 -10.30
C ASN A 8 14.51 1.34 -10.47
N ASP A 9 15.15 2.35 -11.04
CA ASP A 9 14.54 3.69 -11.20
C ASP A 9 13.32 3.70 -12.11
N SER A 10 13.29 2.89 -13.17
CA SER A 10 12.15 2.85 -14.07
C SER A 10 10.91 2.24 -13.40
N ASP A 11 11.10 1.22 -12.59
CA ASP A 11 10.00 0.65 -11.77
C ASP A 11 9.49 1.65 -10.73
N CYS A 12 10.40 2.44 -10.13
CA CYS A 12 10.02 3.49 -9.18
C CYS A 12 9.14 4.55 -9.84
N GLN A 13 9.42 4.94 -11.08
CA GLN A 13 8.60 5.91 -11.82
C GLN A 13 7.19 5.38 -12.07
N ILE A 14 7.04 4.12 -12.42
CA ILE A 14 5.73 3.46 -12.56
C ILE A 14 4.95 3.56 -11.25
N CYS A 15 5.59 3.31 -10.13
CA CYS A 15 4.95 3.40 -8.81
C CYS A 15 4.61 4.84 -8.41
N ASP A 16 5.45 5.82 -8.75
CA ASP A 16 5.15 7.24 -8.53
C ASP A 16 3.90 7.67 -9.30
N GLU A 17 3.73 7.21 -10.54
CA GLU A 17 2.51 7.47 -11.33
C GLU A 17 1.26 6.85 -10.71
N PHE A 18 1.35 5.63 -10.19
CA PHE A 18 0.24 5.01 -9.46
C PHE A 18 -0.11 5.77 -8.18
N LEU A 19 0.87 6.26 -7.46
CA LEU A 19 0.65 7.04 -6.24
C LEU A 19 -0.07 8.38 -6.57
N GLU A 20 0.28 9.05 -7.67
CA GLU A 20 -0.46 10.23 -8.12
C GLU A 20 -1.95 9.92 -8.37
N LYS A 21 -2.23 8.81 -9.04
CA LYS A 21 -3.61 8.37 -9.30
C LYS A 21 -4.36 8.07 -8.01
N LEU A 22 -3.71 7.43 -7.05
CA LEU A 22 -4.30 7.13 -5.74
C LEU A 22 -4.61 8.41 -4.96
N ILE A 23 -3.67 9.36 -4.90
CA ILE A 23 -3.85 10.65 -4.21
C ILE A 23 -5.02 11.41 -4.83
N LYS A 24 -5.12 11.46 -6.14
CA LYS A 24 -6.24 12.10 -6.84
C LYS A 24 -7.59 11.46 -6.48
N PHE A 25 -7.64 10.13 -6.42
CA PHE A 25 -8.83 9.42 -5.99
C PHE A 25 -9.19 9.73 -4.53
N GLU A 26 -8.21 9.70 -3.62
CA GLU A 26 -8.41 9.98 -2.20
C GLU A 26 -8.81 11.45 -1.93
N ALA A 27 -8.38 12.39 -2.76
CA ALA A 27 -8.82 13.78 -2.69
C ALA A 27 -10.34 13.92 -2.87
N GLY A 28 -10.98 13.03 -3.61
CA GLY A 28 -12.43 12.93 -3.70
C GLY A 28 -13.10 12.38 -2.43
N CYS A 29 -12.35 11.73 -1.56
CA CYS A 29 -12.82 11.12 -0.32
C CYS A 29 -12.51 11.97 0.93
N ASP A 30 -11.48 12.80 0.89
CA ASP A 30 -11.02 13.62 2.01
C ASP A 30 -10.60 15.01 1.52
N SER A 31 -11.30 16.05 1.97
CA SER A 31 -11.08 17.43 1.55
C SER A 31 -9.71 18.03 1.96
N LEU A 32 -8.98 17.40 2.88
CA LEU A 32 -7.62 17.79 3.24
C LEU A 32 -6.59 17.38 2.21
N ILE A 33 -6.91 16.45 1.32
CA ILE A 33 -5.99 15.94 0.30
C ILE A 33 -6.09 16.82 -0.95
N LEU A 34 -4.94 17.32 -1.41
CA LEU A 34 -4.85 18.09 -2.64
C LEU A 34 -5.03 17.19 -3.87
N GLU A 35 -5.83 17.64 -4.85
CA GLU A 35 -6.18 16.83 -6.02
C GLU A 35 -5.04 16.68 -7.03
N ASN A 36 -4.24 17.73 -7.24
CA ASN A 36 -3.23 17.80 -8.30
C ASN A 36 -1.80 17.69 -7.76
N VAL A 37 -1.55 16.70 -6.92
CA VAL A 37 -0.22 16.44 -6.38
C VAL A 37 0.63 15.74 -7.44
N LYS A 38 1.87 16.22 -7.62
CA LYS A 38 2.89 15.56 -8.43
C LYS A 38 3.82 14.75 -7.52
N VAL A 39 4.00 13.49 -7.86
CA VAL A 39 4.88 12.57 -7.13
C VAL A 39 6.17 12.39 -7.91
N LYS A 40 7.31 12.69 -7.28
CA LYS A 40 8.63 12.52 -7.88
C LYS A 40 9.59 11.91 -6.88
N ASP A 41 10.25 10.83 -7.29
CA ASP A 41 11.30 10.16 -6.54
C ASP A 41 10.92 9.64 -5.14
N ILE A 42 9.62 9.51 -4.84
CA ILE A 42 9.15 8.99 -3.56
C ILE A 42 9.59 7.54 -3.37
N HIS A 43 9.33 6.69 -4.36
CA HIS A 43 9.68 5.26 -4.26
C HIS A 43 11.18 5.04 -4.39
N LYS A 44 11.88 5.81 -5.22
CA LYS A 44 13.33 5.79 -5.32
C LYS A 44 13.99 6.12 -3.97
N ASN A 45 13.52 7.15 -3.29
CA ASN A 45 14.02 7.51 -1.96
C ASN A 45 13.66 6.46 -0.90
N SER A 46 12.44 5.89 -0.99
CA SER A 46 11.99 4.84 -0.07
C SER A 46 12.82 3.56 -0.16
N LEU A 47 13.30 3.19 -1.34
CA LEU A 47 14.17 2.03 -1.53
C LEU A 47 15.54 2.14 -0.83
N LYS A 48 15.95 3.33 -0.41
CA LYS A 48 17.18 3.54 0.36
C LYS A 48 17.06 3.07 1.81
N HIS A 49 15.85 2.85 2.29
CA HIS A 49 15.57 2.40 3.64
C HIS A 49 15.41 0.87 3.69
N ASP A 50 15.78 0.28 4.83
CA ASP A 50 15.54 -1.14 5.08
C ASP A 50 14.05 -1.40 5.35
N ASN A 51 13.64 -2.65 5.14
CA ASN A 51 12.28 -3.12 5.45
C ASN A 51 11.17 -2.33 4.74
N VAL A 52 11.37 -2.13 3.44
CA VAL A 52 10.41 -1.53 2.51
C VAL A 52 9.95 -2.57 1.50
N TYR A 53 8.66 -2.62 1.25
CA TYR A 53 8.05 -3.47 0.23
C TYR A 53 7.37 -2.61 -0.82
N ILE A 54 7.85 -2.67 -2.05
CA ILE A 54 7.24 -2.00 -3.20
C ILE A 54 7.17 -3.02 -4.33
N ALA A 55 5.98 -3.20 -4.90
CA ALA A 55 5.75 -4.10 -6.03
C ALA A 55 4.61 -3.60 -6.91
N TYR A 56 4.58 -4.03 -8.16
CA TYR A 56 3.43 -3.80 -9.03
C TYR A 56 3.07 -5.08 -9.78
N VAL A 57 1.84 -5.14 -10.25
CA VAL A 57 1.35 -6.22 -11.13
C VAL A 57 1.33 -5.72 -12.55
N THR A 58 1.80 -6.55 -13.46
CA THR A 58 1.74 -6.30 -14.91
C THR A 58 0.89 -7.36 -15.62
N ASP A 59 0.12 -6.90 -16.61
CA ASP A 59 -0.59 -7.72 -17.59
C ASP A 59 -0.47 -7.00 -18.94
N LYS A 60 0.64 -7.22 -19.65
CA LYS A 60 1.13 -6.46 -20.82
C LYS A 60 1.54 -5.03 -20.48
N SER A 61 0.91 -4.40 -19.52
CA SER A 61 1.25 -3.10 -18.94
C SER A 61 1.03 -3.12 -17.43
N PRO A 62 1.61 -2.18 -16.65
CA PRO A 62 1.35 -2.08 -15.22
C PRO A 62 -0.13 -1.80 -14.94
N ILE A 63 -0.73 -2.55 -14.01
CA ILE A 63 -2.18 -2.50 -13.73
C ILE A 63 -2.53 -2.27 -12.26
N GLY A 64 -1.55 -2.27 -11.37
CA GLY A 64 -1.74 -2.00 -9.96
C GLY A 64 -0.45 -2.11 -9.19
N TYR A 65 -0.38 -1.48 -8.00
CA TYR A 65 0.81 -1.48 -7.18
C TYR A 65 0.52 -1.46 -5.69
N ILE A 66 1.54 -1.77 -4.90
CA ILE A 66 1.51 -1.76 -3.45
C ILE A 66 2.81 -1.15 -2.90
N PHE A 67 2.68 -0.37 -1.83
CA PHE A 67 3.79 0.19 -1.08
C PHE A 67 3.55 0.04 0.41
N ALA A 68 4.48 -0.59 1.10
CA ALA A 68 4.43 -0.82 2.53
C ALA A 68 5.84 -0.74 3.14
N TYR A 69 5.92 -0.46 4.42
CA TYR A 69 7.19 -0.40 5.15
C TYR A 69 7.02 -0.70 6.63
N LEU A 70 8.11 -1.12 7.27
CA LEU A 70 8.17 -1.27 8.72
C LEU A 70 8.17 0.12 9.37
N LYS A 71 7.08 0.48 10.03
CA LYS A 71 6.95 1.75 10.74
C LYS A 71 7.51 1.68 12.16
N ASN A 72 7.10 0.66 12.91
CA ASN A 72 7.50 0.48 14.29
C ASN A 72 8.06 -0.93 14.50
N PRO A 73 9.36 -1.08 14.76
CA PRO A 73 9.93 -2.38 15.07
C PRO A 73 9.44 -2.90 16.41
N LYS A 74 9.39 -4.23 16.53
CA LYS A 74 9.18 -4.90 17.81
C LYS A 74 10.20 -4.41 18.84
N GLY A 75 9.72 -4.05 20.03
CA GLY A 75 10.60 -3.52 21.07
C GLY A 75 9.87 -3.15 22.35
N LYS A 76 10.31 -2.08 23.02
CA LYS A 76 9.83 -1.67 24.35
C LYS A 76 8.33 -1.34 24.42
N ILE A 77 7.74 -0.83 23.33
CA ILE A 77 6.34 -0.37 23.26
C ILE A 77 5.50 -1.36 22.47
N ASN A 78 5.98 -1.82 21.33
CA ASN A 78 5.24 -2.70 20.46
C ASN A 78 5.65 -4.16 20.67
N SER A 79 4.66 -5.02 20.91
CA SER A 79 4.87 -6.48 21.08
C SER A 79 5.22 -7.19 19.77
N LYS A 80 4.93 -6.55 18.64
CA LYS A 80 5.22 -7.03 17.27
C LYS A 80 5.75 -5.91 16.39
N ASN A 81 6.38 -6.28 15.27
CA ASN A 81 6.72 -5.34 14.21
C ASN A 81 5.45 -4.79 13.55
N VAL A 82 5.33 -3.49 13.42
CA VAL A 82 4.18 -2.84 12.78
C VAL A 82 4.56 -2.41 11.37
N ILE A 83 4.01 -3.11 10.39
CA ILE A 83 4.13 -2.78 8.97
C ILE A 83 2.93 -1.92 8.59
N VAL A 84 3.19 -0.79 7.93
CA VAL A 84 2.14 0.09 7.43
C VAL A 84 1.99 -0.12 5.93
N LEU A 85 0.77 -0.41 5.50
CA LEU A 85 0.38 -0.31 4.10
C LEU A 85 0.14 1.17 3.77
N GLU A 86 1.09 1.78 3.06
CA GLU A 86 1.03 3.18 2.68
C GLU A 86 0.14 3.41 1.46
N ALA A 87 0.22 2.53 0.47
CA ALA A 87 -0.55 2.66 -0.76
C ALA A 87 -0.90 1.30 -1.36
N LEU A 88 -2.10 1.19 -1.86
CA LEU A 88 -2.58 0.10 -2.70
C LEU A 88 -3.49 0.70 -3.78
N PHE A 89 -3.14 0.50 -5.02
CA PHE A 89 -3.92 0.99 -6.16
C PHE A 89 -4.05 -0.10 -7.23
N VAL A 90 -5.24 -0.19 -7.81
CA VAL A 90 -5.53 -1.07 -8.96
C VAL A 90 -6.29 -0.25 -10.01
N GLU A 91 -5.83 -0.31 -11.25
CA GLU A 91 -6.51 0.34 -12.38
C GLU A 91 -7.97 -0.10 -12.45
N GLU A 92 -8.87 0.82 -12.77
CA GLU A 92 -10.32 0.64 -12.69
C GLU A 92 -10.80 -0.62 -13.42
N HIS A 93 -10.36 -0.82 -14.65
CA HIS A 93 -10.76 -1.97 -15.47
C HIS A 93 -10.25 -3.33 -14.96
N TYR A 94 -9.30 -3.32 -14.03
CA TYR A 94 -8.71 -4.51 -13.41
C TYR A 94 -9.19 -4.75 -11.98
N ARG A 95 -10.05 -3.89 -11.46
CA ARG A 95 -10.67 -4.08 -10.15
C ARG A 95 -11.62 -5.27 -10.16
N ARG A 96 -11.82 -5.90 -9.00
CA ARG A 96 -12.68 -7.09 -8.82
C ARG A 96 -12.19 -8.33 -9.59
N LYS A 97 -10.96 -8.32 -10.09
CA LYS A 97 -10.31 -9.45 -10.79
C LYS A 97 -9.19 -10.09 -9.99
N GLY A 98 -9.12 -9.84 -8.68
CA GLY A 98 -8.17 -10.46 -7.78
C GLY A 98 -6.80 -9.77 -7.69
N VAL A 99 -6.55 -8.68 -8.42
CA VAL A 99 -5.25 -7.98 -8.43
C VAL A 99 -4.89 -7.45 -7.04
N GLY A 100 -5.82 -6.80 -6.35
CA GLY A 100 -5.59 -6.29 -4.98
C GLY A 100 -5.27 -7.41 -3.99
N LYS A 101 -6.00 -8.52 -4.07
CA LYS A 101 -5.74 -9.71 -3.23
C LYS A 101 -4.36 -10.30 -3.50
N MET A 102 -3.94 -10.35 -4.76
CA MET A 102 -2.63 -10.83 -5.18
C MET A 102 -1.51 -9.96 -4.60
N LEU A 103 -1.66 -8.62 -4.65
CA LEU A 103 -0.73 -7.67 -4.07
C LEU A 103 -0.65 -7.80 -2.54
N MET A 104 -1.79 -7.89 -1.86
CA MET A 104 -1.82 -8.06 -0.40
C MET A 104 -1.16 -9.36 0.04
N LYS A 105 -1.42 -10.46 -0.66
CA LYS A 105 -0.78 -11.74 -0.37
C LYS A 105 0.74 -11.69 -0.56
N SER A 106 1.21 -10.97 -1.58
CA SER A 106 2.66 -10.80 -1.80
C SER A 106 3.33 -9.99 -0.67
N LEU A 107 2.66 -8.96 -0.16
CA LEU A 107 3.11 -8.22 1.02
C LEU A 107 3.19 -9.11 2.26
N GLU A 108 2.15 -9.90 2.52
CA GLU A 108 2.12 -10.81 3.68
C GLU A 108 3.23 -11.87 3.60
N ASN A 109 3.51 -12.39 2.41
CA ASN A 109 4.62 -13.34 2.22
C ASN A 109 5.97 -12.69 2.52
N TRP A 110 6.21 -11.47 2.02
CA TRP A 110 7.42 -10.72 2.35
C TRP A 110 7.55 -10.48 3.87
N ALA A 111 6.45 -10.10 4.52
CA ALA A 111 6.46 -9.87 5.96
C ALA A 111 6.79 -11.15 6.76
N LYS A 112 6.26 -12.29 6.33
CA LYS A 112 6.60 -13.60 6.93
C LYS A 112 8.06 -13.96 6.74
N GLU A 113 8.63 -13.70 5.59
CA GLU A 113 10.05 -13.91 5.31
C GLU A 113 10.94 -13.05 6.20
N CYS A 114 10.56 -11.78 6.44
CA CYS A 114 11.34 -10.83 7.25
C CYS A 114 11.17 -11.01 8.75
N PHE A 115 9.96 -11.32 9.21
CA PHE A 115 9.56 -11.21 10.62
C PHE A 115 8.91 -12.47 11.19
N GLU A 116 8.75 -13.52 10.41
CA GLU A 116 8.07 -14.77 10.78
C GLU A 116 6.62 -14.51 11.24
N LYS A 117 6.33 -14.70 12.56
CA LYS A 117 5.01 -14.42 13.16
C LYS A 117 4.95 -13.08 13.89
N ASP A 118 6.08 -12.39 14.03
CA ASP A 118 6.21 -11.20 14.88
C ASP A 118 5.89 -9.92 14.11
N PHE A 119 4.77 -9.89 13.40
CA PHE A 119 4.33 -8.69 12.70
C PHE A 119 2.80 -8.55 12.71
N VAL A 120 2.36 -7.32 12.54
CA VAL A 120 0.99 -6.94 12.16
C VAL A 120 1.07 -5.99 10.97
N VAL A 121 0.03 -5.96 10.14
CA VAL A 121 -0.12 -4.99 9.06
C VAL A 121 -1.23 -4.03 9.44
N GLU A 122 -0.93 -2.74 9.45
CA GLU A 122 -1.90 -1.67 9.68
C GLU A 122 -2.17 -0.91 8.38
N ILE A 123 -3.43 -0.55 8.19
CA ILE A 123 -3.92 0.15 7.00
C ILE A 123 -4.75 1.35 7.47
N THR A 124 -4.50 2.52 6.90
CA THR A 124 -5.38 3.66 7.05
C THR A 124 -6.36 3.68 5.88
N SER A 125 -7.65 3.54 6.17
CA SER A 125 -8.72 3.63 5.18
C SER A 125 -9.58 4.86 5.45
N ILE A 126 -9.78 5.68 4.41
CA ILE A 126 -10.65 6.86 4.51
C ILE A 126 -12.11 6.39 4.54
N ASN A 127 -12.90 6.86 5.50
CA ASN A 127 -14.29 6.41 5.71
C ASN A 127 -15.17 6.49 4.46
N LYS A 128 -15.02 7.53 3.65
CA LYS A 128 -15.78 7.69 2.39
C LYS A 128 -15.33 6.72 1.28
N ASN A 129 -14.18 6.07 1.44
CA ASN A 129 -13.73 5.04 0.52
C ASN A 129 -14.28 3.66 0.93
N GLU A 130 -15.57 3.47 0.79
CA GLU A 130 -16.28 2.25 1.20
C GLU A 130 -15.78 1.00 0.47
N ASN A 131 -15.38 1.12 -0.78
CA ASN A 131 -14.85 -0.01 -1.57
C ASN A 131 -13.54 -0.54 -0.98
N ALA A 132 -12.61 0.35 -0.62
CA ALA A 132 -11.36 -0.04 0.03
C ALA A 132 -11.61 -0.66 1.41
N PHE A 133 -12.46 -0.04 2.22
CA PHE A 133 -12.84 -0.54 3.54
C PHE A 133 -13.44 -1.95 3.46
N GLY A 134 -14.42 -2.16 2.60
CA GLY A 134 -15.04 -3.47 2.36
C GLY A 134 -14.04 -4.53 1.90
N PHE A 135 -13.10 -4.15 1.02
CA PHE A 135 -12.03 -5.02 0.55
C PHE A 135 -11.14 -5.51 1.71
N TYR A 136 -10.68 -4.60 2.57
CA TYR A 136 -9.84 -4.97 3.71
C TYR A 136 -10.59 -5.78 4.75
N LYS A 137 -11.85 -5.46 5.03
CA LYS A 137 -12.70 -6.27 5.92
C LYS A 137 -12.85 -7.70 5.41
N HIS A 138 -13.04 -7.87 4.10
CA HIS A 138 -13.14 -9.19 3.47
C HIS A 138 -11.85 -10.00 3.59
N LEU A 139 -10.70 -9.34 3.64
CA LEU A 139 -9.40 -9.98 3.87
C LEU A 139 -9.11 -10.28 5.36
N GLY A 140 -10.02 -9.94 6.27
CA GLY A 140 -9.89 -10.21 7.70
C GLY A 140 -9.30 -9.06 8.53
N TYR A 141 -9.14 -7.87 7.97
CA TYR A 141 -8.71 -6.68 8.70
C TYR A 141 -9.85 -6.11 9.54
N ASN A 142 -9.55 -5.70 10.77
CA ASN A 142 -10.51 -5.14 11.72
C ASN A 142 -10.10 -3.74 12.14
N GLU A 143 -11.08 -2.92 12.51
CA GLU A 143 -10.85 -1.58 13.02
C GLU A 143 -10.18 -1.63 14.40
N VAL A 144 -9.11 -0.86 14.59
CA VAL A 144 -8.37 -0.80 15.86
C VAL A 144 -8.18 0.61 16.41
N LYS A 145 -8.30 1.64 15.56
CA LYS A 145 -8.08 3.05 15.92
C LYS A 145 -9.08 3.95 15.20
N THR A 146 -9.37 5.09 15.81
CA THR A 146 -10.20 6.13 15.22
C THR A 146 -9.44 7.45 15.24
N ILE A 147 -9.47 8.19 14.14
CA ILE A 147 -8.94 9.53 14.03
C ILE A 147 -10.10 10.52 14.21
N LEU A 148 -9.95 11.46 15.14
CA LEU A 148 -10.91 12.55 15.35
C LEU A 148 -10.32 13.83 14.77
N ARG A 149 -11.16 14.58 14.03
CA ARG A 149 -10.78 15.85 13.39
C ARG A 149 -11.79 16.93 13.74
N LYS A 150 -11.31 18.14 14.10
CA LYS A 150 -12.15 19.30 14.36
C LYS A 150 -12.19 20.24 13.15
#